data_91a021b2ff68cfa9b19bfb2a27bc97a7
#
_entry.id   91a021b2ff68cfa9b19bfb2a27bc97a7
#
_cell.length_a   1.000
_cell.length_b   1.000
_cell.length_c   1.000
_cell.angle_alpha   90.00
_cell.angle_beta   90.00
_cell.angle_gamma   90.00
#
_symmetry.space_group_name_H-M   'P 1'
#
loop_
_entity.id
_entity.type
_entity.pdbx_description
1 polymer ?
#
loop_
_entity_poly.entity_id
_entity_poly.type
_entity_poly.pdbx_seq_one_letter_code
_entity_poly.pdbx_strand_id
1 'polypeptide(L)'
;MSNEIPVKQVDPNGDSSNNKKKPETVDLYASRQKIYVKEVKGFFQRIRNVSLTLLMGMYFLFVWLTLDGQPLIHFDLPAREFHLYGITFFPKDFFLLSGMLIISAFGLFFITTLFGRVWCGYTCPQTVWTFIFMWIEEKVEGSRNKRMKLDKAPNSAEKLTKKSIKHALWLFVALATGVTFVGYFYPIRELIVDLFTLQANGWAYFWVAFFTVATYLNAGWMREQVCLYMCPYARFQSVMFDPNTRVVSYDPNRGEPRGSRKKGVEPAEVGLGDCIDCGQCVQVCPTGIDIRDGLQYECIGCALCIDACDEVMEKMNYPKGLIRYTTENELEGKTSKLLRPRTFGYGAVLILMISAVIFTIATRVPA
;
A
#
# COMPACT_ATOMS: atom_id res chain seq x y z
N MET A 1 26.67 24.59 5.73
CA MET A 1 25.75 25.75 5.71
C MET A 1 24.34 25.18 5.70
N SER A 2 23.65 25.24 6.83
CA SER A 2 22.25 24.80 6.97
C SER A 2 21.34 25.83 6.32
N ASN A 3 20.62 25.45 5.26
CA ASN A 3 19.56 26.28 4.67
C ASN A 3 18.29 26.17 5.51
N GLU A 4 18.27 26.86 6.64
CA GLU A 4 17.07 26.97 7.48
C GLU A 4 16.23 28.17 7.00
N ILE A 5 15.01 27.90 6.55
CA ILE A 5 14.04 28.94 6.18
C ILE A 5 13.13 29.17 7.40
N PRO A 6 13.12 30.35 8.01
CA PRO A 6 12.21 30.65 9.13
C PRO A 6 10.78 30.80 8.63
N VAL A 7 9.90 29.92 9.08
CA VAL A 7 8.46 30.03 8.81
C VAL A 7 7.79 30.83 9.92
N LYS A 8 7.20 31.95 9.58
CA LYS A 8 6.44 32.81 10.51
C LYS A 8 4.97 32.30 10.48
N GLN A 9 4.54 31.63 11.55
CA GLN A 9 3.10 31.37 11.74
C GLN A 9 2.39 32.72 12.00
N VAL A 10 1.35 32.97 11.18
CA VAL A 10 0.47 34.12 11.38
C VAL A 10 -0.73 33.62 12.17
N ASP A 11 -0.81 33.94 13.44
CA ASP A 11 -1.99 33.64 14.24
C ASP A 11 -3.16 34.51 13.77
N PRO A 12 -4.33 33.90 13.43
CA PRO A 12 -5.49 34.64 12.95
C PRO A 12 -6.19 35.49 14.05
N ASN A 13 -5.86 35.30 15.33
CA ASN A 13 -6.44 36.04 16.44
C ASN A 13 -5.31 36.73 17.23
N GLY A 14 -5.05 37.96 16.94
CA GLY A 14 -3.98 38.80 17.43
C GLY A 14 -3.84 39.00 18.96
N ASP A 15 -3.58 37.90 19.70
CA ASP A 15 -3.26 37.97 21.12
C ASP A 15 -1.74 37.85 21.31
N SER A 16 -1.16 39.02 21.60
CA SER A 16 0.27 39.17 21.89
C SER A 16 0.60 38.76 23.34
N SER A 17 0.63 37.49 23.65
CA SER A 17 1.27 37.00 24.88
C SER A 17 2.71 36.56 24.57
N ASN A 18 3.60 37.27 25.19
CA ASN A 18 5.06 37.25 25.04
C ASN A 18 5.67 35.92 25.57
N ASN A 19 5.49 34.84 24.84
CA ASN A 19 6.17 33.57 25.12
C ASN A 19 7.13 33.26 23.96
N LYS A 20 8.42 33.56 24.18
CA LYS A 20 9.51 33.30 23.22
C LYS A 20 9.66 31.78 22.97
N LYS A 21 8.73 31.20 22.19
CA LYS A 21 8.98 29.92 21.51
C LYS A 21 10.03 30.21 20.44
N LYS A 22 11.16 29.48 20.49
CA LYS A 22 12.15 29.48 19.41
C LYS A 22 11.39 29.15 18.11
N PRO A 23 11.73 29.82 16.98
CA PRO A 23 11.13 29.49 15.70
C PRO A 23 11.37 27.99 15.44
N GLU A 24 10.29 27.26 15.16
CA GLU A 24 10.34 25.87 14.78
C GLU A 24 11.00 25.82 13.40
N THR A 25 12.27 25.40 13.35
CA THR A 25 12.99 25.24 12.08
C THR A 25 12.48 23.96 11.44
N VAL A 26 11.80 24.06 10.32
CA VAL A 26 11.41 22.91 9.50
C VAL A 26 12.67 22.46 8.76
N ASP A 27 13.21 21.31 9.17
CA ASP A 27 14.29 20.65 8.43
C ASP A 27 13.73 20.03 7.16
N LEU A 28 13.93 20.70 6.02
CA LEU A 28 13.48 20.25 4.70
C LEU A 28 14.17 18.96 4.22
N TYR A 29 15.25 18.56 4.87
CA TYR A 29 16.06 17.40 4.51
C TYR A 29 16.26 16.45 5.69
N ALA A 30 15.21 16.25 6.49
CA ALA A 30 15.27 15.30 7.60
C ALA A 30 15.73 13.90 7.11
N SER A 31 16.78 13.36 7.75
CA SER A 31 17.30 12.05 7.40
C SER A 31 16.23 10.99 7.60
N ARG A 32 16.10 10.06 6.62
CA ARG A 32 15.14 8.96 6.70
C ARG A 32 15.32 8.15 7.98
N GLN A 33 14.28 8.08 8.79
CA GLN A 33 14.23 7.17 9.92
C GLN A 33 13.62 5.83 9.50
N LYS A 34 14.30 4.72 9.82
CA LYS A 34 13.79 3.37 9.53
C LYS A 34 12.55 3.09 10.38
N ILE A 35 11.44 2.79 9.72
CA ILE A 35 10.19 2.43 10.38
C ILE A 35 10.21 0.94 10.74
N TYR A 36 10.04 0.64 12.04
CA TYR A 36 9.95 -0.73 12.56
C TYR A 36 8.48 -1.05 12.84
N VAL A 37 7.84 -1.72 11.91
CA VAL A 37 6.43 -2.08 12.03
C VAL A 37 6.25 -3.26 12.98
N LYS A 38 5.27 -3.16 13.90
CA LYS A 38 4.85 -4.25 14.78
C LYS A 38 3.81 -5.12 14.09
N GLU A 39 3.95 -6.44 14.18
CA GLU A 39 2.90 -7.36 13.72
C GLU A 39 1.64 -7.19 14.57
N VAL A 40 0.48 -7.22 13.92
CA VAL A 40 -0.84 -7.22 14.55
C VAL A 40 -1.66 -8.36 13.97
N LYS A 41 -2.57 -8.91 14.77
CA LYS A 41 -3.54 -9.92 14.35
C LYS A 41 -4.92 -9.31 14.45
N GLY A 42 -5.72 -9.42 13.38
CA GLY A 42 -7.06 -8.86 13.37
C GLY A 42 -7.78 -9.15 12.06
N PHE A 43 -8.97 -8.57 11.92
CA PHE A 43 -9.83 -8.77 10.77
C PHE A 43 -9.22 -8.18 9.49
N PHE A 44 -8.75 -6.93 9.54
CA PHE A 44 -8.17 -6.26 8.39
C PHE A 44 -6.81 -6.86 7.98
N GLN A 45 -6.02 -7.30 8.95
CA GLN A 45 -4.80 -8.06 8.68
C GLN A 45 -5.10 -9.38 7.96
N ARG A 46 -6.19 -10.07 8.33
CA ARG A 46 -6.60 -11.33 7.69
C ARG A 46 -7.02 -11.08 6.23
N ILE A 47 -7.87 -10.08 5.99
CA ILE A 47 -8.28 -9.70 4.62
C ILE A 47 -7.06 -9.40 3.77
N ARG A 48 -6.11 -8.63 4.31
CA ARG A 48 -4.88 -8.31 3.58
C ARG A 48 -4.05 -9.54 3.27
N ASN A 49 -3.88 -10.46 4.22
CA ASN A 49 -3.14 -11.69 3.96
C ASN A 49 -3.80 -12.53 2.85
N VAL A 50 -5.12 -12.62 2.84
CA VAL A 50 -5.86 -13.30 1.76
C VAL A 50 -5.63 -12.60 0.42
N SER A 51 -5.77 -11.27 0.37
CA SER A 51 -5.52 -10.48 -0.84
C SER A 51 -4.08 -10.64 -1.35
N LEU A 52 -3.10 -10.57 -0.44
CA LEU A 52 -1.69 -10.81 -0.76
C LEU A 52 -1.45 -12.20 -1.38
N THR A 53 -1.95 -13.25 -0.71
CA THR A 53 -1.77 -14.63 -1.17
C THR A 53 -2.42 -14.85 -2.53
N LEU A 54 -3.62 -14.31 -2.73
CA LEU A 54 -4.34 -14.42 -3.99
C LEU A 54 -3.61 -13.69 -5.12
N LEU A 55 -3.23 -12.44 -4.92
CA LEU A 55 -2.55 -11.63 -5.95
C LEU A 55 -1.18 -12.20 -6.31
N MET A 56 -0.40 -12.62 -5.31
CA MET A 56 0.89 -13.26 -5.56
C MET A 56 0.73 -14.63 -6.21
N GLY A 57 -0.25 -15.41 -5.74
CA GLY A 57 -0.57 -16.69 -6.36
C GLY A 57 -0.92 -16.53 -7.84
N MET A 58 -1.79 -15.60 -8.18
CA MET A 58 -2.13 -15.29 -9.57
C MET A 58 -0.90 -14.86 -10.37
N TYR A 59 -0.08 -13.95 -9.83
CA TYR A 59 1.11 -13.44 -10.50
C TYR A 59 2.12 -14.55 -10.82
N PHE A 60 2.43 -15.42 -9.84
CA PHE A 60 3.41 -16.49 -10.05
C PHE A 60 2.82 -17.69 -10.77
N LEU A 61 1.52 -17.97 -10.65
CA LEU A 61 0.91 -19.15 -11.21
C LEU A 61 0.57 -19.00 -12.71
N PHE A 62 0.01 -17.85 -13.11
CA PHE A 62 -0.54 -17.70 -14.47
C PHE A 62 0.50 -17.88 -15.57
N VAL A 63 1.75 -17.53 -15.31
CA VAL A 63 2.84 -17.74 -16.27
C VAL A 63 3.14 -19.23 -16.58
N TRP A 64 2.75 -20.14 -15.66
CA TRP A 64 2.96 -21.58 -15.81
C TRP A 64 1.77 -22.32 -16.46
N LEU A 65 0.59 -21.69 -16.44
CA LEU A 65 -0.61 -22.30 -16.97
C LEU A 65 -0.60 -22.26 -18.50
N THR A 66 -1.00 -23.37 -19.10
CA THR A 66 -1.16 -23.52 -20.55
C THR A 66 -2.58 -23.93 -20.86
N LEU A 67 -3.14 -23.38 -21.93
CA LEU A 67 -4.44 -23.76 -22.49
C LEU A 67 -4.21 -24.17 -23.95
N ASP A 68 -4.65 -25.38 -24.32
CA ASP A 68 -4.46 -25.94 -25.68
C ASP A 68 -3.00 -25.87 -26.18
N GLY A 69 -2.03 -26.07 -25.28
CA GLY A 69 -0.60 -26.05 -25.60
C GLY A 69 0.05 -24.67 -25.67
N GLN A 70 -0.73 -23.61 -25.55
CA GLN A 70 -0.24 -22.23 -25.49
C GLN A 70 -0.26 -21.69 -24.05
N PRO A 71 0.69 -20.81 -23.65
CA PRO A 71 0.63 -20.14 -22.35
C PRO A 71 -0.68 -19.36 -22.19
N LEU A 72 -1.27 -19.42 -20.99
CA LEU A 72 -2.55 -18.75 -20.68
C LEU A 72 -2.47 -17.22 -20.88
N ILE A 73 -1.32 -16.64 -20.54
CA ILE A 73 -1.00 -15.24 -20.77
C ILE A 73 0.40 -15.19 -21.37
N HIS A 74 0.53 -14.70 -22.59
CA HIS A 74 1.81 -14.52 -23.25
C HIS A 74 1.79 -13.33 -24.19
N PHE A 75 2.81 -12.49 -24.08
CA PHE A 75 2.99 -11.29 -24.88
C PHE A 75 4.19 -11.50 -25.82
N ASP A 76 3.95 -12.03 -27.01
CA ASP A 76 4.97 -12.21 -28.04
C ASP A 76 5.23 -10.87 -28.73
N LEU A 77 6.28 -10.16 -28.28
CA LEU A 77 6.66 -8.86 -28.85
C LEU A 77 7.27 -8.97 -30.24
N PRO A 78 8.12 -9.97 -30.56
CA PRO A 78 8.63 -10.19 -31.91
C PRO A 78 7.53 -10.48 -32.93
N ALA A 79 6.60 -11.38 -32.63
CA ALA A 79 5.46 -11.68 -33.49
C ALA A 79 4.37 -10.60 -33.43
N ARG A 80 4.40 -9.73 -32.43
CA ARG A 80 3.36 -8.72 -32.16
C ARG A 80 2.00 -9.36 -31.88
N GLU A 81 2.00 -10.47 -31.16
CA GLU A 81 0.81 -11.23 -30.78
C GLU A 81 0.67 -11.24 -29.25
N PHE A 82 -0.56 -11.03 -28.78
CA PHE A 82 -0.87 -11.03 -27.36
C PHE A 82 -1.89 -12.11 -27.08
N HIS A 83 -1.44 -13.21 -26.49
CA HIS A 83 -2.29 -14.35 -26.14
C HIS A 83 -2.84 -14.17 -24.73
N LEU A 84 -4.14 -14.06 -24.61
CA LEU A 84 -4.85 -13.92 -23.32
C LEU A 84 -6.02 -14.91 -23.28
N TYR A 85 -5.95 -15.88 -22.40
CA TYR A 85 -7.02 -16.88 -22.18
C TYR A 85 -7.47 -17.58 -23.46
N GLY A 86 -6.53 -17.95 -24.35
CA GLY A 86 -6.81 -18.60 -25.63
C GLY A 86 -7.29 -17.67 -26.75
N ILE A 87 -7.36 -16.37 -26.51
CA ILE A 87 -7.68 -15.35 -27.52
C ILE A 87 -6.40 -14.64 -27.91
N THR A 88 -6.12 -14.55 -29.21
CA THR A 88 -4.97 -13.79 -29.75
C THR A 88 -5.42 -12.41 -30.17
N PHE A 89 -4.76 -11.40 -29.62
CA PHE A 89 -4.91 -9.99 -29.98
C PHE A 89 -3.74 -9.55 -30.86
N PHE A 90 -4.05 -8.76 -31.88
CA PHE A 90 -3.08 -8.22 -32.82
C PHE A 90 -2.92 -6.69 -32.61
N PRO A 91 -1.91 -6.05 -33.21
CA PRO A 91 -1.72 -4.61 -33.11
C PRO A 91 -2.95 -3.77 -33.50
N LYS A 92 -3.78 -4.26 -34.42
CA LYS A 92 -5.05 -3.62 -34.80
C LYS A 92 -6.05 -3.52 -33.62
N ASP A 93 -5.89 -4.36 -32.59
CA ASP A 93 -6.75 -4.40 -31.42
C ASP A 93 -6.23 -3.51 -30.27
N PHE A 94 -5.18 -2.73 -30.51
CA PHE A 94 -4.54 -1.86 -29.51
C PHE A 94 -5.52 -0.86 -28.87
N PHE A 95 -6.55 -0.45 -29.59
CA PHE A 95 -7.61 0.40 -29.04
C PHE A 95 -8.38 -0.28 -27.90
N LEU A 96 -8.54 -1.61 -27.90
CA LEU A 96 -9.16 -2.37 -26.81
C LEU A 96 -8.27 -2.34 -25.56
N LEU A 97 -6.96 -2.51 -25.73
CA LEU A 97 -6.00 -2.37 -24.63
C LEU A 97 -6.05 -0.96 -24.02
N SER A 98 -6.06 0.06 -24.87
CA SER A 98 -6.19 1.44 -24.42
C SER A 98 -7.51 1.67 -23.67
N GLY A 99 -8.62 1.13 -24.16
CA GLY A 99 -9.91 1.16 -23.50
C GLY A 99 -9.89 0.49 -22.11
N MET A 100 -9.28 -0.69 -22.00
CA MET A 100 -9.12 -1.40 -20.72
C MET A 100 -8.28 -0.62 -19.71
N LEU A 101 -7.19 0.03 -20.17
CA LEU A 101 -6.34 0.87 -19.29
C LEU A 101 -7.12 2.09 -18.77
N ILE A 102 -7.90 2.74 -19.63
CA ILE A 102 -8.71 3.90 -19.27
C ILE A 102 -9.82 3.46 -18.28
N ILE A 103 -10.52 2.35 -18.56
CA ILE A 103 -11.53 1.78 -17.65
C ILE A 103 -10.91 1.48 -16.27
N SER A 104 -9.70 0.89 -16.24
CA SER A 104 -8.98 0.60 -14.99
C SER A 104 -8.66 1.87 -14.22
N ALA A 105 -8.21 2.93 -14.90
CA ALA A 105 -7.92 4.23 -14.28
C ALA A 105 -9.19 4.87 -13.69
N PHE A 106 -10.29 4.91 -14.45
CA PHE A 106 -11.58 5.42 -13.96
C PHE A 106 -12.16 4.55 -12.84
N GLY A 107 -11.98 3.23 -12.91
CA GLY A 107 -12.36 2.30 -11.85
C GLY A 107 -11.63 2.60 -10.53
N LEU A 108 -10.32 2.85 -10.61
CA LEU A 108 -9.52 3.28 -9.45
C LEU A 108 -10.02 4.61 -8.89
N PHE A 109 -10.34 5.59 -9.72
CA PHE A 109 -10.89 6.87 -9.28
C PHE A 109 -12.27 6.71 -8.65
N PHE A 110 -13.13 5.87 -9.21
CA PHE A 110 -14.43 5.55 -8.65
C PHE A 110 -14.31 4.94 -7.25
N ILE A 111 -13.46 3.93 -7.08
CA ILE A 111 -13.19 3.29 -5.77
C ILE A 111 -12.61 4.31 -4.78
N THR A 112 -11.71 5.19 -5.24
CA THR A 112 -11.10 6.22 -4.39
C THR A 112 -12.12 7.22 -3.86
N THR A 113 -13.11 7.62 -4.66
CA THR A 113 -14.16 8.53 -4.18
C THR A 113 -15.04 7.90 -3.09
N LEU A 114 -15.18 6.57 -3.07
CA LEU A 114 -15.99 5.84 -2.09
C LEU A 114 -15.18 5.47 -0.83
N PHE A 115 -14.04 4.85 -1.01
CA PHE A 115 -13.27 4.18 0.05
C PHE A 115 -11.84 4.72 0.20
N GLY A 116 -11.56 5.89 -0.33
CA GLY A 116 -10.24 6.49 -0.23
C GLY A 116 -9.14 5.60 -0.79
N ARG A 117 -8.11 5.33 0.01
CA ARG A 117 -6.91 4.60 -0.41
C ARG A 117 -6.96 3.08 -0.19
N VAL A 118 -8.14 2.47 -0.22
CA VAL A 118 -8.29 1.02 -0.02
C VAL A 118 -7.43 0.21 -1.01
N TRP A 119 -7.34 0.65 -2.28
CA TRP A 119 -6.47 0.04 -3.27
C TRP A 119 -5.00 -0.01 -2.81
N CYS A 120 -4.48 1.11 -2.30
CA CYS A 120 -3.11 1.21 -1.82
C CYS A 120 -2.83 0.27 -0.64
N GLY A 121 -3.82 0.05 0.22
CA GLY A 121 -3.68 -0.79 1.42
C GLY A 121 -3.71 -2.28 1.17
N TYR A 122 -4.39 -2.75 0.10
CA TYR A 122 -4.70 -4.17 -0.08
C TYR A 122 -4.25 -4.78 -1.41
N THR A 123 -4.26 -4.02 -2.50
CA THR A 123 -4.07 -4.56 -3.87
C THR A 123 -2.90 -3.96 -4.63
N CYS A 124 -2.42 -2.79 -4.22
CA CYS A 124 -1.29 -2.15 -4.91
C CYS A 124 -0.04 -3.05 -4.91
N PRO A 125 0.59 -3.31 -6.07
CA PRO A 125 1.79 -4.14 -6.14
C PRO A 125 2.89 -3.69 -5.18
N GLN A 126 3.19 -2.39 -5.08
CA GLN A 126 4.20 -1.88 -4.15
C GLN A 126 3.92 -2.31 -2.70
N THR A 127 2.67 -2.23 -2.27
CA THR A 127 2.25 -2.63 -0.92
C THR A 127 2.38 -4.14 -0.74
N VAL A 128 1.93 -4.93 -1.73
CA VAL A 128 1.99 -6.39 -1.72
C VAL A 128 3.42 -6.87 -1.52
N TRP A 129 4.37 -6.43 -2.36
CA TRP A 129 5.78 -6.82 -2.24
C TRP A 129 6.42 -6.30 -0.95
N THR A 130 6.15 -5.06 -0.55
CA THR A 130 6.69 -4.49 0.70
C THR A 130 6.26 -5.31 1.92
N PHE A 131 5.01 -5.77 1.98
CA PHE A 131 4.54 -6.60 3.10
C PHE A 131 5.20 -7.97 3.14
N ILE A 132 5.49 -8.60 2.00
CA ILE A 132 6.24 -9.86 1.93
C ILE A 132 7.66 -9.65 2.46
N PHE A 133 8.33 -8.59 2.04
CA PHE A 133 9.67 -8.27 2.51
C PHE A 133 9.69 -7.97 4.02
N MET A 134 8.67 -7.28 4.54
CA MET A 134 8.51 -7.05 5.98
C MET A 134 8.23 -8.34 6.74
N TRP A 135 7.44 -9.25 6.20
CA TRP A 135 7.17 -10.56 6.78
C TRP A 135 8.46 -11.40 6.86
N ILE A 136 9.27 -11.44 5.79
CA ILE A 136 10.58 -12.08 5.80
C ILE A 136 11.48 -11.49 6.89
N GLU A 137 11.54 -10.15 6.97
CA GLU A 137 12.32 -9.45 7.99
C GLU A 137 11.90 -9.84 9.40
N GLU A 138 10.60 -9.97 9.64
CA GLU A 138 10.08 -10.37 10.94
C GLU A 138 10.39 -11.83 11.28
N LYS A 139 10.31 -12.74 10.32
CA LYS A 139 10.64 -14.16 10.52
C LYS A 139 12.13 -14.37 10.80
N VAL A 140 13.01 -13.63 10.15
CA VAL A 140 14.46 -13.77 10.28
C VAL A 140 15.04 -12.99 11.47
N GLU A 141 14.68 -11.72 11.60
CA GLU A 141 15.22 -10.82 12.63
C GLU A 141 14.37 -10.79 13.92
N GLY A 142 13.10 -11.27 13.82
CA GLY A 142 12.16 -11.35 14.94
C GLY A 142 11.29 -10.11 15.11
N SER A 143 10.63 -10.01 16.28
CA SER A 143 9.67 -8.95 16.57
C SER A 143 10.29 -7.53 16.51
N ARG A 144 9.44 -6.50 16.40
CA ARG A 144 9.86 -5.09 16.34
C ARG A 144 10.98 -4.73 17.33
N ASN A 145 10.81 -5.09 18.60
CA ASN A 145 11.79 -4.77 19.64
C ASN A 145 13.11 -5.53 19.46
N LYS A 146 13.06 -6.79 18.97
CA LYS A 146 14.27 -7.57 18.67
C LYS A 146 15.03 -6.96 17.49
N ARG A 147 14.32 -6.51 16.44
CA ARG A 147 14.91 -5.81 15.28
C ARG A 147 15.61 -4.51 15.68
N MET A 148 14.95 -3.69 16.51
CA MET A 148 15.55 -2.45 17.04
C MET A 148 16.82 -2.71 17.85
N LYS A 149 16.81 -3.74 18.72
CA LYS A 149 17.99 -4.15 19.49
C LYS A 149 19.10 -4.67 18.60
N LEU A 150 18.76 -5.51 17.60
CA LEU A 150 19.72 -6.07 16.64
C LEU A 150 20.42 -4.96 15.82
N ASP A 151 19.67 -3.95 15.38
CA ASP A 151 20.24 -2.85 14.59
C ASP A 151 21.19 -1.97 15.43
N LYS A 152 20.87 -1.76 16.72
CA LYS A 152 21.73 -1.00 17.65
C LYS A 152 22.93 -1.82 18.20
N ALA A 153 22.86 -3.16 18.12
CA ALA A 153 23.93 -4.01 18.61
C ALA A 153 25.22 -3.84 17.78
N PRO A 154 26.41 -4.01 18.38
CA PRO A 154 27.68 -4.02 17.64
C PRO A 154 27.68 -5.15 16.61
N ASN A 155 28.60 -5.08 15.66
CA ASN A 155 28.74 -6.13 14.64
C ASN A 155 29.15 -7.45 15.29
N SER A 156 28.26 -8.42 15.25
CA SER A 156 28.43 -9.78 15.76
C SER A 156 28.14 -10.80 14.66
N ALA A 157 28.63 -12.03 14.80
CA ALA A 157 28.36 -13.12 13.87
C ALA A 157 26.84 -13.35 13.74
N GLU A 158 26.09 -13.30 14.84
CA GLU A 158 24.62 -13.42 14.83
C GLU A 158 23.95 -12.31 14.00
N LYS A 159 24.36 -11.05 14.19
CA LYS A 159 23.84 -9.92 13.42
C LYS A 159 24.12 -10.09 11.94
N LEU A 160 25.34 -10.44 11.58
CA LEU A 160 25.76 -10.65 10.19
C LEU A 160 24.95 -11.79 9.55
N THR A 161 24.83 -12.94 10.22
CA THR A 161 24.09 -14.10 9.71
C THR A 161 22.61 -13.75 9.48
N LYS A 162 21.93 -13.14 10.46
CA LYS A 162 20.52 -12.74 10.29
C LYS A 162 20.31 -11.74 9.16
N LYS A 163 21.22 -10.74 9.05
CA LYS A 163 21.16 -9.77 7.93
C LYS A 163 21.40 -10.44 6.59
N SER A 164 22.40 -11.32 6.49
CA SER A 164 22.68 -12.04 5.25
C SER A 164 21.53 -12.94 4.81
N ILE A 165 20.94 -13.71 5.73
CA ILE A 165 19.76 -14.55 5.43
C ILE A 165 18.57 -13.69 4.95
N LYS A 166 18.29 -12.57 5.64
CA LYS A 166 17.24 -11.64 5.22
C LYS A 166 17.46 -11.15 3.78
N HIS A 167 18.65 -10.64 3.48
CA HIS A 167 18.97 -10.12 2.15
C HIS A 167 18.98 -11.22 1.08
N ALA A 168 19.43 -12.43 1.40
CA ALA A 168 19.35 -13.57 0.50
C ALA A 168 17.91 -13.93 0.16
N LEU A 169 17.01 -13.99 1.15
CA LEU A 169 15.58 -14.25 0.92
C LEU A 169 14.90 -13.11 0.13
N TRP A 170 15.24 -11.86 0.41
CA TRP A 170 14.75 -10.73 -0.36
C TRP A 170 15.20 -10.79 -1.82
N LEU A 171 16.48 -11.12 -2.05
CA LEU A 171 17.02 -11.28 -3.40
C LEU A 171 16.35 -12.45 -4.13
N PHE A 172 16.10 -13.57 -3.43
CA PHE A 172 15.40 -14.71 -4.01
C PHE A 172 13.99 -14.35 -4.47
N VAL A 173 13.20 -13.66 -3.63
CA VAL A 173 11.84 -13.20 -4.00
C VAL A 173 11.91 -12.18 -5.14
N ALA A 174 12.87 -11.27 -5.11
CA ALA A 174 13.07 -10.28 -6.17
C ALA A 174 13.44 -10.95 -7.50
N LEU A 175 14.34 -11.95 -7.47
CA LEU A 175 14.74 -12.71 -8.66
C LEU A 175 13.56 -13.51 -9.21
N ALA A 176 12.81 -14.21 -8.35
CA ALA A 176 11.62 -14.93 -8.75
C ALA A 176 10.60 -13.99 -9.41
N THR A 177 10.43 -12.77 -8.87
CA THR A 177 9.58 -11.74 -9.46
C THR A 177 10.08 -11.32 -10.85
N GLY A 178 11.38 -11.05 -11.00
CA GLY A 178 11.97 -10.65 -12.28
C GLY A 178 11.85 -11.75 -13.35
N VAL A 179 12.15 -12.99 -12.99
CA VAL A 179 12.00 -14.15 -13.89
C VAL A 179 10.54 -14.35 -14.30
N THR A 180 9.62 -14.29 -13.34
CA THR A 180 8.18 -14.42 -13.63
C THR A 180 7.69 -13.30 -14.55
N PHE A 181 8.12 -12.06 -14.34
CA PHE A 181 7.73 -10.96 -15.20
C PHE A 181 8.21 -11.16 -16.64
N VAL A 182 9.47 -11.54 -16.83
CA VAL A 182 10.01 -11.83 -18.16
C VAL A 182 9.33 -13.07 -18.76
N GLY A 183 8.90 -14.02 -17.91
CA GLY A 183 8.17 -15.21 -18.30
C GLY A 183 6.82 -14.96 -18.98
N TYR A 184 6.23 -13.77 -18.81
CA TYR A 184 5.05 -13.35 -19.59
C TYR A 184 5.38 -12.96 -21.04
N PHE A 185 6.65 -12.66 -21.35
CA PHE A 185 7.14 -12.26 -22.67
C PHE A 185 7.98 -13.34 -23.36
N TYR A 186 8.51 -14.27 -22.58
CA TYR A 186 9.33 -15.38 -23.02
C TYR A 186 8.84 -16.65 -22.31
N PRO A 187 8.48 -17.73 -23.02
CA PRO A 187 7.90 -18.92 -22.39
C PRO A 187 8.69 -19.37 -21.17
N ILE A 188 8.09 -19.36 -19.99
CA ILE A 188 8.79 -19.49 -18.71
C ILE A 188 9.64 -20.76 -18.61
N ARG A 189 9.18 -21.86 -19.21
CA ARG A 189 9.87 -23.14 -19.18
C ARG A 189 11.20 -23.10 -19.95
N GLU A 190 11.18 -22.46 -21.12
CA GLU A 190 12.35 -22.23 -21.95
C GLU A 190 13.27 -21.20 -21.29
N LEU A 191 12.69 -20.08 -20.85
CA LEU A 191 13.44 -19.01 -20.18
C LEU A 191 14.29 -19.53 -19.02
N ILE A 192 13.74 -20.40 -18.16
CA ILE A 192 14.49 -20.94 -17.03
C ILE A 192 15.67 -21.78 -17.51
N VAL A 193 15.44 -22.67 -18.47
CA VAL A 193 16.52 -23.53 -19.01
C VAL A 193 17.61 -22.65 -19.63
N ASP A 194 17.21 -21.68 -20.47
CA ASP A 194 18.14 -20.80 -21.17
C ASP A 194 18.92 -19.88 -20.23
N LEU A 195 18.30 -19.43 -19.15
CA LEU A 195 19.00 -18.67 -18.11
C LEU A 195 20.09 -19.51 -17.42
N PHE A 196 19.79 -20.80 -17.09
CA PHE A 196 20.75 -21.68 -16.43
C PHE A 196 21.85 -22.18 -17.37
N THR A 197 21.53 -22.39 -18.65
CA THR A 197 22.49 -22.82 -19.68
C THR A 197 23.26 -21.66 -20.31
N LEU A 198 22.97 -20.43 -19.91
CA LEU A 198 23.55 -19.21 -20.47
C LEU A 198 23.28 -19.04 -21.97
N GLN A 199 22.15 -19.53 -22.44
CA GLN A 199 21.74 -19.45 -23.85
C GLN A 199 20.62 -18.41 -24.10
N ALA A 200 20.08 -17.81 -23.04
CA ALA A 200 19.06 -16.79 -23.16
C ALA A 200 19.57 -15.55 -23.92
N ASN A 201 18.64 -14.86 -24.60
CA ASN A 201 18.96 -13.60 -25.26
C ASN A 201 19.44 -12.55 -24.23
N GLY A 202 20.41 -11.72 -24.60
CA GLY A 202 20.94 -10.65 -23.76
C GLY A 202 19.89 -9.72 -23.18
N TRP A 203 18.82 -9.46 -23.93
CA TRP A 203 17.66 -8.70 -23.43
C TRP A 203 16.89 -9.39 -22.30
N ALA A 204 16.82 -10.74 -22.30
CA ALA A 204 16.18 -11.49 -21.21
C ALA A 204 16.98 -11.30 -19.92
N TYR A 205 18.31 -11.44 -19.96
CA TYR A 205 19.18 -11.18 -18.78
C TYR A 205 19.04 -9.75 -18.27
N PHE A 206 19.03 -8.78 -19.20
CA PHE A 206 18.88 -7.37 -18.84
C PHE A 206 17.57 -7.13 -18.07
N TRP A 207 16.44 -7.60 -18.61
CA TRP A 207 15.14 -7.35 -17.99
C TRP A 207 14.95 -8.14 -16.70
N VAL A 208 15.43 -9.38 -16.62
CA VAL A 208 15.43 -10.15 -15.35
C VAL A 208 16.23 -9.41 -14.29
N ALA A 209 17.44 -8.94 -14.61
CA ALA A 209 18.27 -8.19 -13.68
C ALA A 209 17.59 -6.86 -13.29
N PHE A 210 17.04 -6.12 -14.26
CA PHE A 210 16.37 -4.85 -14.02
C PHE A 210 15.18 -5.00 -13.05
N PHE A 211 14.27 -5.93 -13.30
CA PHE A 211 13.11 -6.15 -12.44
C PHE A 211 13.49 -6.74 -11.08
N THR A 212 14.54 -7.54 -11.01
CA THR A 212 15.10 -8.03 -9.75
C THR A 212 15.62 -6.87 -8.90
N VAL A 213 16.46 -6.01 -9.47
CA VAL A 213 17.01 -4.85 -8.76
C VAL A 213 15.89 -3.86 -8.38
N ALA A 214 14.99 -3.57 -9.30
CA ALA A 214 13.85 -2.67 -9.04
C ALA A 214 12.97 -3.18 -7.89
N THR A 215 12.61 -4.48 -7.89
CA THR A 215 11.80 -5.07 -6.82
C THR A 215 12.56 -5.04 -5.48
N TYR A 216 13.83 -5.41 -5.50
CA TYR A 216 14.65 -5.38 -4.29
C TYR A 216 14.78 -3.99 -3.68
N LEU A 217 15.03 -2.97 -4.50
CA LEU A 217 15.14 -1.59 -4.04
C LEU A 217 13.78 -1.04 -3.59
N ASN A 218 12.73 -1.20 -4.38
CA ASN A 218 11.43 -0.64 -4.08
C ASN A 218 10.78 -1.29 -2.84
N ALA A 219 10.76 -2.60 -2.75
CA ALA A 219 10.10 -3.32 -1.66
C ALA A 219 10.98 -3.47 -0.42
N GLY A 220 12.30 -3.62 -0.60
CA GLY A 220 13.24 -3.84 0.51
C GLY A 220 13.76 -2.56 1.14
N TRP A 221 14.23 -1.64 0.30
CA TRP A 221 14.93 -0.44 0.77
C TRP A 221 14.06 0.81 0.81
N MET A 222 13.39 1.15 -0.28
CA MET A 222 12.60 2.38 -0.39
C MET A 222 11.24 2.29 0.33
N ARG A 223 10.57 1.14 0.25
CA ARG A 223 9.28 0.85 0.94
C ARG A 223 8.26 1.98 0.83
N GLU A 224 8.00 2.64 1.98
CA GLU A 224 7.09 3.77 2.13
C GLU A 224 7.49 4.98 1.27
N GLN A 225 8.78 5.17 1.01
CA GLN A 225 9.29 6.30 0.21
C GLN A 225 8.73 6.29 -1.22
N VAL A 226 8.52 5.10 -1.80
CA VAL A 226 7.90 4.97 -3.12
C VAL A 226 6.49 5.56 -3.11
N CYS A 227 5.70 5.25 -2.07
CA CYS A 227 4.33 5.75 -1.93
C CYS A 227 4.28 7.26 -1.64
N LEU A 228 5.24 7.77 -0.85
CA LEU A 228 5.25 9.16 -0.39
C LEU A 228 5.78 10.14 -1.43
N TYR A 229 6.84 9.74 -2.17
CA TYR A 229 7.59 10.66 -3.03
C TYR A 229 7.54 10.33 -4.50
N MET A 230 7.46 9.03 -4.88
CA MET A 230 7.58 8.60 -6.28
C MET A 230 6.22 8.35 -6.93
N CYS A 231 5.20 7.92 -6.17
CA CYS A 231 3.91 7.53 -6.74
C CYS A 231 3.03 8.76 -7.03
N PRO A 232 2.80 9.11 -8.31
CA PRO A 232 1.94 10.24 -8.64
C PRO A 232 0.48 9.99 -8.24
N TYR A 233 0.03 8.73 -8.29
CA TYR A 233 -1.33 8.34 -7.94
C TYR A 233 -1.69 8.69 -6.49
N ALA A 234 -0.75 8.54 -5.56
CA ALA A 234 -0.97 8.89 -4.15
C ALA A 234 -1.33 10.38 -3.96
N ARG A 235 -0.75 11.26 -4.78
CA ARG A 235 -1.06 12.70 -4.77
C ARG A 235 -2.42 13.00 -5.40
N PHE A 236 -2.74 12.38 -6.54
CA PHE A 236 -4.05 12.51 -7.15
C PHE A 236 -5.18 12.03 -6.24
N GLN A 237 -5.00 10.91 -5.55
CA GLN A 237 -5.98 10.40 -4.61
C GLN A 237 -6.30 11.38 -3.48
N SER A 238 -5.29 12.04 -2.91
CA SER A 238 -5.50 12.96 -1.79
C SER A 238 -6.41 14.15 -2.14
N VAL A 239 -6.38 14.60 -3.39
CA VAL A 239 -7.25 15.67 -3.91
C VAL A 239 -8.67 15.18 -4.22
N MET A 240 -8.85 13.86 -4.33
CA MET A 240 -10.15 13.25 -4.63
C MET A 240 -11.03 13.02 -3.40
N PHE A 241 -10.48 13.16 -2.20
CA PHE A 241 -11.25 12.99 -0.97
C PHE A 241 -12.22 14.15 -0.79
N ASP A 242 -13.37 13.83 -0.23
CA ASP A 242 -14.37 14.79 0.22
C ASP A 242 -14.96 14.32 1.57
N PRO A 243 -15.76 15.16 2.28
CA PRO A 243 -16.30 14.83 3.59
C PRO A 243 -17.17 13.57 3.66
N ASN A 244 -17.59 13.00 2.52
CA ASN A 244 -18.33 11.74 2.44
C ASN A 244 -17.45 10.54 2.02
N THR A 245 -16.16 10.72 1.75
CA THR A 245 -15.26 9.63 1.42
C THR A 245 -14.94 8.85 2.69
N ARG A 246 -15.10 7.52 2.66
CA ARG A 246 -14.76 6.65 3.78
C ARG A 246 -13.27 6.44 3.85
N VAL A 247 -12.66 6.88 4.94
CA VAL A 247 -11.23 6.73 5.22
C VAL A 247 -11.03 6.17 6.63
N VAL A 248 -9.84 5.63 6.89
CA VAL A 248 -9.47 5.22 8.24
C VAL A 248 -9.27 6.48 9.07
N SER A 249 -10.06 6.65 10.12
CA SER A 249 -9.99 7.83 10.99
C SER A 249 -10.10 7.45 12.46
N TYR A 250 -9.45 8.24 13.30
CA TYR A 250 -9.60 8.25 14.75
C TYR A 250 -10.79 9.14 15.12
N ASP A 251 -11.54 8.75 16.14
CA ASP A 251 -12.67 9.53 16.65
C ASP A 251 -12.22 10.40 17.83
N PRO A 252 -11.93 11.69 17.62
CA PRO A 252 -11.46 12.57 18.68
C PRO A 252 -12.55 12.86 19.72
N ASN A 253 -13.83 12.88 19.32
CA ASN A 253 -14.94 13.15 20.23
C ASN A 253 -15.07 12.08 21.31
N ARG A 254 -14.69 10.84 20.96
CA ARG A 254 -14.71 9.71 21.89
C ARG A 254 -13.36 9.51 22.58
N GLY A 255 -12.25 9.81 21.89
CA GLY A 255 -10.90 9.45 22.33
C GLY A 255 -10.16 10.51 23.12
N GLU A 256 -10.52 11.79 22.98
CA GLU A 256 -9.86 12.90 23.68
C GLU A 256 -10.64 13.33 24.94
N PRO A 257 -9.96 13.88 25.98
CA PRO A 257 -8.51 13.92 26.16
C PRO A 257 -7.90 12.53 26.40
N ARG A 258 -6.81 12.24 25.69
CA ARG A 258 -6.10 10.95 25.82
C ARG A 258 -5.21 10.90 27.06
N GLY A 259 -5.10 9.74 27.70
CA GLY A 259 -4.22 9.58 28.85
C GLY A 259 -4.09 8.14 29.30
N SER A 260 -2.91 7.77 29.84
CA SER A 260 -2.65 6.41 30.29
C SER A 260 -3.39 6.13 31.60
N ARG A 261 -3.98 4.94 31.72
CA ARG A 261 -4.71 4.50 32.91
C ARG A 261 -4.70 2.97 33.06
N LYS A 262 -5.06 2.52 34.25
CA LYS A 262 -5.16 1.08 34.57
C LYS A 262 -6.47 0.49 33.99
N LYS A 263 -6.46 -0.81 33.73
CA LYS A 263 -7.67 -1.56 33.37
C LYS A 263 -8.74 -1.45 34.47
N GLY A 264 -9.99 -1.29 34.05
CA GLY A 264 -11.14 -1.21 34.97
C GLY A 264 -11.47 0.18 35.51
N VAL A 265 -10.72 1.22 35.09
CA VAL A 265 -11.06 2.61 35.43
C VAL A 265 -11.94 3.17 34.29
N GLU A 266 -13.13 3.64 34.65
CA GLU A 266 -14.03 4.28 33.69
C GLU A 266 -13.45 5.62 33.21
N PRO A 267 -13.42 5.89 31.88
CA PRO A 267 -12.84 7.12 31.33
C PRO A 267 -13.46 8.38 31.92
N ALA A 268 -14.78 8.37 32.10
CA ALA A 268 -15.53 9.52 32.61
C ALA A 268 -15.17 9.89 34.05
N GLU A 269 -14.76 8.93 34.91
CA GLU A 269 -14.38 9.18 36.30
C GLU A 269 -13.10 10.00 36.42
N VAL A 270 -12.23 9.89 35.42
CA VAL A 270 -10.92 10.59 35.41
C VAL A 270 -10.88 11.76 34.41
N GLY A 271 -12.04 12.08 33.80
CA GLY A 271 -12.15 13.17 32.82
C GLY A 271 -11.36 12.93 31.54
N LEU A 272 -11.15 11.66 31.15
CA LEU A 272 -10.41 11.26 29.96
C LEU A 272 -11.34 10.61 28.93
N GLY A 273 -10.95 10.64 27.67
CA GLY A 273 -11.60 9.88 26.60
C GLY A 273 -11.15 8.41 26.57
N ASP A 274 -11.65 7.62 25.63
CA ASP A 274 -11.34 6.17 25.55
C ASP A 274 -9.90 5.86 25.16
N CYS A 275 -9.17 6.81 24.57
CA CYS A 275 -7.77 6.60 24.19
C CYS A 275 -6.84 6.57 25.39
N ILE A 276 -6.14 5.44 25.59
CA ILE A 276 -5.18 5.25 26.70
C ILE A 276 -3.74 5.66 26.35
N ASP A 277 -3.55 6.33 25.22
CA ASP A 277 -2.24 6.79 24.71
C ASP A 277 -1.15 5.71 24.64
N CYS A 278 -1.53 4.48 24.25
CA CYS A 278 -0.60 3.34 24.19
C CYS A 278 0.34 3.36 22.98
N GLY A 279 0.10 4.22 21.97
CA GLY A 279 0.89 4.34 20.74
C GLY A 279 0.93 3.09 19.84
N GLN A 280 0.05 2.10 20.07
CA GLN A 280 0.04 0.88 19.25
C GLN A 280 -0.34 1.17 17.81
N CYS A 281 -1.29 2.08 17.55
CA CYS A 281 -1.70 2.51 16.21
C CYS A 281 -0.52 3.05 15.38
N VAL A 282 0.40 3.77 16.00
CA VAL A 282 1.64 4.28 15.36
C VAL A 282 2.62 3.14 15.10
N GLN A 283 2.79 2.22 16.07
CA GLN A 283 3.78 1.14 15.97
C GLN A 283 3.44 0.11 14.88
N VAL A 284 2.17 -0.08 14.55
CA VAL A 284 1.73 -0.99 13.49
C VAL A 284 1.66 -0.32 12.12
N CYS A 285 1.80 1.01 12.06
CA CYS A 285 1.69 1.77 10.82
C CYS A 285 2.91 1.54 9.92
N PRO A 286 2.73 1.07 8.67
CA PRO A 286 3.84 0.84 7.73
C PRO A 286 4.44 2.13 7.19
N THR A 287 3.70 3.25 7.25
CA THR A 287 4.17 4.58 6.87
C THR A 287 4.59 5.42 8.07
N GLY A 288 4.42 4.91 9.29
CA GLY A 288 4.89 5.54 10.53
C GLY A 288 4.12 6.77 11.00
N ILE A 289 2.91 7.01 10.45
CA ILE A 289 2.07 8.14 10.84
C ILE A 289 1.38 7.91 12.20
N ASP A 290 1.02 9.01 12.84
CA ASP A 290 0.08 8.98 13.97
C ASP A 290 -1.34 9.33 13.48
N ILE A 291 -2.20 8.32 13.38
CA ILE A 291 -3.58 8.50 12.89
C ILE A 291 -4.43 9.37 13.82
N ARG A 292 -3.99 9.59 15.06
CA ARG A 292 -4.70 10.40 16.05
C ARG A 292 -4.59 11.91 15.75
N ASP A 293 -3.60 12.30 14.95
CA ASP A 293 -3.43 13.68 14.49
C ASP A 293 -4.28 13.99 13.24
N GLY A 294 -5.27 13.16 12.95
CA GLY A 294 -6.22 13.31 11.85
C GLY A 294 -5.79 12.63 10.56
N LEU A 295 -6.50 12.96 9.47
CA LEU A 295 -6.23 12.41 8.15
C LEU A 295 -4.90 12.96 7.60
N GLN A 296 -3.97 12.07 7.33
CA GLN A 296 -2.67 12.41 6.78
C GLN A 296 -2.52 11.84 5.37
N TYR A 297 -1.87 12.61 4.53
CA TYR A 297 -1.58 12.26 3.14
C TYR A 297 -0.79 10.95 3.00
N GLU A 298 0.03 10.60 3.97
CA GLU A 298 0.84 9.39 4.00
C GLU A 298 0.05 8.11 4.33
N CYS A 299 -1.20 8.24 4.80
CA CYS A 299 -2.04 7.10 5.12
C CYS A 299 -2.38 6.29 3.86
N ILE A 300 -2.03 5.02 3.81
CA ILE A 300 -2.35 4.10 2.71
C ILE A 300 -3.68 3.35 2.88
N GLY A 301 -4.45 3.65 3.92
CA GLY A 301 -5.75 3.02 4.16
C GLY A 301 -5.68 1.52 4.49
N CYS A 302 -4.59 1.03 5.05
CA CYS A 302 -4.37 -0.40 5.31
C CYS A 302 -5.12 -0.96 6.53
N ALA A 303 -5.69 -0.09 7.37
CA ALA A 303 -6.50 -0.41 8.55
C ALA A 303 -5.83 -1.24 9.67
N LEU A 304 -4.48 -1.37 9.68
CA LEU A 304 -3.77 -2.06 10.76
C LEU A 304 -3.93 -1.37 12.12
N CYS A 305 -4.06 -0.05 12.10
CA CYS A 305 -4.31 0.73 13.30
C CYS A 305 -5.68 0.43 13.91
N ILE A 306 -6.69 0.04 13.10
CA ILE A 306 -7.99 -0.42 13.59
C ILE A 306 -7.80 -1.71 14.37
N ASP A 307 -7.20 -2.74 13.75
CA ASP A 307 -6.96 -4.04 14.42
C ASP A 307 -6.18 -3.87 15.72
N ALA A 308 -5.13 -3.04 15.72
CA ALA A 308 -4.31 -2.81 16.90
C ALA A 308 -5.06 -2.04 18.02
N CYS A 309 -5.89 -1.07 17.64
CA CYS A 309 -6.69 -0.31 18.58
C CYS A 309 -7.81 -1.17 19.18
N ASP A 310 -8.51 -1.93 18.36
CA ASP A 310 -9.59 -2.81 18.81
C ASP A 310 -9.08 -3.90 19.78
N GLU A 311 -7.87 -4.43 19.56
CA GLU A 311 -7.23 -5.35 20.50
C GLU A 311 -6.99 -4.69 21.87
N VAL A 312 -6.59 -3.42 21.87
CA VAL A 312 -6.38 -2.65 23.12
C VAL A 312 -7.71 -2.31 23.79
N MET A 313 -8.71 -1.87 23.01
CA MET A 313 -10.05 -1.57 23.54
C MET A 313 -10.68 -2.80 24.20
N GLU A 314 -10.54 -3.97 23.57
CA GLU A 314 -11.03 -5.23 24.12
C GLU A 314 -10.31 -5.60 25.44
N LYS A 315 -8.99 -5.41 25.51
CA LYS A 315 -8.22 -5.62 26.76
C LYS A 315 -8.64 -4.68 27.89
N MET A 316 -9.04 -3.47 27.56
CA MET A 316 -9.52 -2.46 28.52
C MET A 316 -10.99 -2.62 28.87
N ASN A 317 -11.74 -3.49 28.19
CA ASN A 317 -13.20 -3.64 28.23
C ASN A 317 -13.95 -2.40 27.72
N TYR A 318 -13.37 -1.66 26.77
CA TYR A 318 -14.00 -0.52 26.12
C TYR A 318 -14.62 -0.94 24.77
N PRO A 319 -15.65 -0.23 24.28
CA PRO A 319 -16.23 -0.51 22.98
C PRO A 319 -15.20 -0.34 21.86
N LYS A 320 -15.19 -1.26 20.89
CA LYS A 320 -14.36 -1.20 19.68
C LYS A 320 -14.71 0.00 18.79
N GLY A 321 -13.88 0.26 17.78
CA GLY A 321 -14.16 1.26 16.74
C GLY A 321 -13.77 2.68 17.12
N LEU A 322 -12.82 2.86 18.03
CA LEU A 322 -12.22 4.16 18.29
C LEU A 322 -11.44 4.66 17.05
N ILE A 323 -10.78 3.73 16.35
CA ILE A 323 -10.27 3.96 15.00
C ILE A 323 -11.12 3.07 14.09
N ARG A 324 -11.70 3.66 13.02
CA ARG A 324 -12.60 2.94 12.10
C ARG A 324 -12.61 3.55 10.71
N TYR A 325 -13.16 2.80 9.73
CA TYR A 325 -13.54 3.39 8.45
C TYR A 325 -14.79 4.24 8.66
N THR A 326 -14.67 5.53 8.47
CA THR A 326 -15.76 6.49 8.63
C THR A 326 -15.57 7.67 7.68
N THR A 327 -16.57 8.54 7.61
CA THR A 327 -16.52 9.78 6.86
C THR A 327 -16.36 10.96 7.82
N GLU A 328 -15.84 12.08 7.33
CA GLU A 328 -15.73 13.31 8.12
C GLU A 328 -17.11 13.76 8.61
N ASN A 329 -18.12 13.68 7.73
CA ASN A 329 -19.51 13.99 8.10
C ASN A 329 -20.02 13.11 9.26
N GLU A 330 -19.72 11.79 9.27
CA GLU A 330 -20.11 10.89 10.36
C GLU A 330 -19.40 11.25 11.68
N LEU A 331 -18.15 11.69 11.64
CA LEU A 331 -17.41 12.15 12.82
C LEU A 331 -17.99 13.45 13.40
N GLU A 332 -18.51 14.31 12.54
CA GLU A 332 -19.22 15.55 12.93
C GLU A 332 -20.70 15.32 13.31
N GLY A 333 -21.18 14.09 13.31
CA GLY A 333 -22.58 13.75 13.58
C GLY A 333 -23.54 14.06 12.45
N LYS A 334 -23.05 14.34 11.25
CA LYS A 334 -23.86 14.57 10.03
C LYS A 334 -24.11 13.27 9.29
N THR A 335 -25.17 13.25 8.47
CA THR A 335 -25.46 12.10 7.60
C THR A 335 -24.49 12.04 6.42
N SER A 336 -23.84 10.89 6.22
CA SER A 336 -23.01 10.67 5.03
C SER A 336 -23.85 10.17 3.86
N LYS A 337 -23.56 10.65 2.64
CA LYS A 337 -24.25 10.26 1.42
C LYS A 337 -23.30 9.46 0.53
N LEU A 338 -23.62 8.19 0.28
CA LEU A 338 -22.85 7.34 -0.63
C LEU A 338 -23.09 7.75 -2.09
N LEU A 339 -24.37 7.94 -2.46
CA LEU A 339 -24.77 8.40 -3.80
C LEU A 339 -24.79 9.92 -3.84
N ARG A 340 -23.83 10.49 -4.50
CA ARG A 340 -23.63 11.93 -4.69
C ARG A 340 -23.30 12.21 -6.16
N PRO A 341 -23.49 13.45 -6.66
CA PRO A 341 -23.27 13.76 -8.07
C PRO A 341 -21.92 13.31 -8.59
N ARG A 342 -20.87 13.43 -7.79
CA ARG A 342 -19.51 13.01 -8.13
C ARG A 342 -19.41 11.49 -8.30
N THR A 343 -19.91 10.70 -7.36
CA THR A 343 -19.92 9.23 -7.42
C THR A 343 -20.76 8.73 -8.59
N PHE A 344 -21.94 9.36 -8.81
CA PHE A 344 -22.78 9.05 -9.95
C PHE A 344 -22.09 9.35 -11.28
N GLY A 345 -21.41 10.50 -11.40
CA GLY A 345 -20.68 10.90 -12.59
C GLY A 345 -19.57 9.89 -12.96
N TYR A 346 -18.70 9.51 -12.01
CA TYR A 346 -17.68 8.50 -12.25
C TYR A 346 -18.28 7.12 -12.59
N GLY A 347 -19.35 6.72 -11.91
CA GLY A 347 -20.04 5.47 -12.18
C GLY A 347 -20.66 5.43 -13.57
N ALA A 348 -21.34 6.51 -13.99
CA ALA A 348 -21.96 6.62 -15.30
C ALA A 348 -20.91 6.55 -16.43
N VAL A 349 -19.82 7.29 -16.30
CA VAL A 349 -18.70 7.25 -17.26
C VAL A 349 -18.11 5.84 -17.33
N LEU A 350 -17.89 5.18 -16.20
CA LEU A 350 -17.34 3.83 -16.15
C LEU A 350 -18.27 2.82 -16.85
N ILE A 351 -19.56 2.86 -16.58
CA ILE A 351 -20.57 1.99 -17.24
C ILE A 351 -20.59 2.24 -18.75
N LEU A 352 -20.58 3.49 -19.18
CA LEU A 352 -20.56 3.85 -20.61
C LEU A 352 -19.31 3.30 -21.31
N MET A 353 -18.15 3.43 -20.68
CA MET A 353 -16.89 2.93 -21.25
C MET A 353 -16.86 1.41 -21.32
N ILE A 354 -17.30 0.71 -20.27
CA ILE A 354 -17.41 -0.75 -20.26
C ILE A 354 -18.38 -1.20 -21.35
N SER A 355 -19.55 -0.56 -21.48
CA SER A 355 -20.53 -0.87 -22.53
C SER A 355 -19.98 -0.66 -23.93
N ALA A 356 -19.20 0.40 -24.14
CA ALA A 356 -18.55 0.66 -25.43
C ALA A 356 -17.52 -0.42 -25.79
N VAL A 357 -16.69 -0.85 -24.84
CA VAL A 357 -15.71 -1.92 -25.05
C VAL A 357 -16.41 -3.27 -25.33
N ILE A 358 -17.45 -3.62 -24.54
CA ILE A 358 -18.23 -4.84 -24.75
C ILE A 358 -18.89 -4.81 -26.14
N PHE A 359 -19.50 -3.69 -26.54
CA PHE A 359 -20.11 -3.52 -27.85
C PHE A 359 -19.08 -3.73 -28.98
N THR A 360 -17.89 -3.15 -28.82
CA THR A 360 -16.81 -3.30 -29.81
C THR A 360 -16.34 -4.75 -29.93
N ILE A 361 -16.22 -5.47 -28.80
CA ILE A 361 -15.85 -6.89 -28.80
C ILE A 361 -16.96 -7.73 -29.46
N ALA A 362 -18.23 -7.46 -29.15
CA ALA A 362 -19.38 -8.19 -29.68
C ALA A 362 -19.58 -7.98 -31.19
N THR A 363 -19.22 -6.80 -31.72
CA THR A 363 -19.32 -6.47 -33.14
C THR A 363 -18.05 -6.79 -33.94
N ARG A 364 -17.03 -7.32 -33.27
CA ARG A 364 -15.76 -7.71 -33.91
C ARG A 364 -16.00 -8.88 -34.87
N VAL A 365 -15.69 -8.67 -36.13
CA VAL A 365 -15.63 -9.75 -37.12
C VAL A 365 -14.32 -10.52 -36.89
N PRO A 366 -14.35 -11.83 -36.61
CA PRO A 366 -13.13 -12.64 -36.53
C PRO A 366 -12.39 -12.55 -37.87
N ALA A 367 -11.13 -12.22 -37.83
CA ALA A 367 -10.27 -12.15 -39.03
C ALA A 367 -9.65 -13.50 -39.31
#